data_9cd8bcfee413e332f74346c924744271
#
_entry.id   9cd8bcfee413e332f74346c924744271
#
_cell.length_a   1.000
_cell.length_b   1.000
_cell.length_c   1.000
_cell.angle_alpha   90.00
_cell.angle_beta   90.00
_cell.angle_gamma   90.00
#
_symmetry.space_group_name_H-M   'P 1'
#
loop_
_entity.id
_entity.type
_entity.pdbx_description
1 polymer ?
#
loop_
_entity_poly.entity_id
_entity_poly.type
_entity_poly.pdbx_seq_one_letter_code
_entity_poly.pdbx_strand_id
1 'polypeptide(L)'
;FHYYKSGLGSGGLVNTRYVVGILDALKECEGVHLDEKLMGIYEDWIMENPYDEGQGWGRVPWCQKEMDVTEEMLDCARRDDVSLVVIGRTAGEDQDNNAKAGSYCLTETEEDMIRRVCEVSKRTVVVLNVGNIIDMSWVQKYHPQAVLYVWQGGQEGGNGVADVLTGKACACGKLTDTIAADINDYPSTENFGDPFKNYYKEDIYVGYRYFETFAKDKVLYPFGYGLSYTTFETRAEILKNTGDEITVSVTVSNTGEVRGKEVVQVYVKVPQGKLGNPARKLIGFAKTKELAPGEQEEVCIVIQKYDMASYDDSGVTGHKSCYVLEEGCYEVFVGSDVRSAVSVGCYEEEFRVIEELEEAYAPVEKFQRMKAVLLPDGTYQAVTEEVPVRTVDPQERRANEMPET
;
A
#
# COMPACT_ATOMS: atom_id res chain seq x y z
N PHE A 1 -3.61 24.00 0.44
CA PHE A 1 -2.98 25.10 1.14
C PHE A 1 -2.74 24.76 2.63
N HIS A 2 -3.70 24.85 3.52
CA HIS A 2 -3.50 24.57 4.95
C HIS A 2 -4.41 23.49 5.51
N TYR A 3 -5.20 22.84 4.67
CA TYR A 3 -6.23 21.91 5.13
C TYR A 3 -5.68 20.56 5.60
N TYR A 4 -4.60 20.08 5.01
CA TYR A 4 -4.08 18.72 5.24
C TYR A 4 -2.63 18.72 5.80
N LYS A 5 -2.37 19.60 6.78
CA LYS A 5 -1.00 19.83 7.25
C LYS A 5 -0.34 18.62 7.90
N SER A 6 -1.06 17.85 8.72
CA SER A 6 -0.45 16.74 9.50
C SER A 6 -1.05 15.38 9.22
N GLY A 7 -2.07 15.34 8.37
CA GLY A 7 -2.98 14.21 8.29
C GLY A 7 -4.08 14.33 9.35
N LEU A 8 -5.28 13.96 8.96
CA LEU A 8 -6.48 14.09 9.75
C LEU A 8 -7.17 12.74 9.89
N GLY A 9 -7.59 12.44 11.07
CA GLY A 9 -8.26 11.20 11.43
C GLY A 9 -7.36 10.27 12.23
N SER A 10 -7.89 9.19 12.70
CA SER A 10 -7.32 8.05 13.40
C SER A 10 -5.92 8.27 13.99
N GLY A 11 -5.79 8.84 15.17
CA GLY A 11 -4.51 9.20 15.77
C GLY A 11 -3.80 10.40 15.15
N GLY A 12 -4.30 10.99 14.05
CA GLY A 12 -3.76 12.20 13.43
C GLY A 12 -4.16 13.50 14.13
N LEU A 13 -5.20 13.49 14.93
CA LEU A 13 -5.60 14.61 15.78
C LEU A 13 -4.84 14.61 17.11
N VAL A 14 -3.53 14.57 17.03
CA VAL A 14 -2.68 14.65 18.23
C VAL A 14 -2.31 16.11 18.52
N ASN A 15 -2.06 16.39 19.80
CA ASN A 15 -1.61 17.71 20.25
C ASN A 15 -0.18 17.92 19.76
N THR A 16 -0.02 18.66 18.66
CA THR A 16 1.28 19.05 18.12
C THR A 16 1.61 20.49 18.51
N ARG A 17 2.90 20.79 18.73
CA ARG A 17 3.35 22.15 18.99
C ARG A 17 3.27 23.03 17.74
N TYR A 18 3.50 22.44 16.59
CA TYR A 18 3.44 23.04 15.26
C TYR A 18 3.25 21.95 14.21
N VAL A 19 2.90 22.35 13.01
CA VAL A 19 2.86 21.46 11.85
C VAL A 19 3.43 22.20 10.66
N VAL A 20 4.35 21.58 9.94
CA VAL A 20 4.91 22.11 8.70
C VAL A 20 4.14 21.52 7.53
N GLY A 21 3.38 22.36 6.82
CA GLY A 21 2.68 21.99 5.59
C GLY A 21 3.61 22.00 4.37
N ILE A 22 3.16 21.44 3.27
CA ILE A 22 3.95 21.39 2.00
C ILE A 22 4.32 22.81 1.55
N LEU A 23 3.36 23.73 1.56
CA LEU A 23 3.58 25.12 1.18
C LEU A 23 4.56 25.83 2.12
N ASP A 24 4.42 25.60 3.44
CA ASP A 24 5.32 26.20 4.44
C ASP A 24 6.77 25.77 4.19
N ALA A 25 6.99 24.47 3.95
CA ALA A 25 8.30 23.93 3.66
C ALA A 25 8.90 24.46 2.34
N LEU A 26 8.09 24.56 1.29
CA LEU A 26 8.55 25.09 0.00
C LEU A 26 8.93 26.58 0.06
N LYS A 27 8.29 27.37 0.92
CA LYS A 27 8.65 28.77 1.16
C LYS A 27 10.09 28.93 1.71
N GLU A 28 10.53 27.94 2.47
CA GLU A 28 11.87 27.94 3.11
C GLU A 28 12.94 27.25 2.23
N CYS A 29 12.57 26.66 1.07
CA CYS A 29 13.54 25.98 0.20
C CYS A 29 14.33 26.98 -0.64
N GLU A 30 15.65 26.89 -0.57
CA GLU A 30 16.55 27.66 -1.41
C GLU A 30 16.35 27.32 -2.89
N GLY A 31 16.22 28.35 -3.74
CA GLY A 31 16.03 28.19 -5.18
C GLY A 31 14.60 27.85 -5.61
N VAL A 32 13.65 27.75 -4.69
CA VAL A 32 12.23 27.63 -4.98
C VAL A 32 11.58 29.01 -4.94
N HIS A 33 10.89 29.38 -6.02
CA HIS A 33 10.13 30.62 -6.12
C HIS A 33 8.66 30.32 -6.34
N LEU A 34 7.83 30.70 -5.39
CA LEU A 34 6.38 30.49 -5.47
C LEU A 34 5.72 31.64 -6.21
N ASP A 35 4.66 31.33 -7.00
CA ASP A 35 3.85 32.36 -7.64
C ASP A 35 3.00 33.10 -6.58
N GLU A 36 3.42 34.34 -6.26
CA GLU A 36 2.76 35.17 -5.23
C GLU A 36 1.31 35.49 -5.61
N LYS A 37 1.01 35.60 -6.91
CA LYS A 37 -0.33 35.87 -7.38
C LYS A 37 -1.25 34.69 -7.13
N LEU A 38 -0.81 33.47 -7.44
CA LEU A 38 -1.57 32.26 -7.17
C LEU A 38 -1.76 32.04 -5.66
N MET A 39 -0.72 32.31 -4.86
CA MET A 39 -0.84 32.26 -3.41
C MET A 39 -1.90 33.19 -2.90
N GLY A 40 -1.92 34.47 -3.35
CA GLY A 40 -2.94 35.43 -2.95
C GLY A 40 -4.36 35.00 -3.29
N ILE A 41 -4.58 34.42 -4.48
CA ILE A 41 -5.89 33.87 -4.87
C ILE A 41 -6.35 32.79 -3.90
N TYR A 42 -5.46 31.86 -3.50
CA TYR A 42 -5.79 30.81 -2.53
C TYR A 42 -5.97 31.37 -1.11
N GLU A 43 -5.20 32.35 -0.70
CA GLU A 43 -5.34 32.99 0.63
C GLU A 43 -6.70 33.67 0.76
N ASP A 44 -7.12 34.43 -0.25
CA ASP A 44 -8.44 35.07 -0.28
C ASP A 44 -9.58 34.03 -0.25
N TRP A 45 -9.44 32.97 -1.06
CA TRP A 45 -10.46 31.93 -1.12
C TRP A 45 -10.61 31.14 0.19
N ILE A 46 -9.50 30.85 0.89
CA ILE A 46 -9.51 30.15 2.18
C ILE A 46 -10.16 30.97 3.28
N MET A 47 -10.02 32.31 3.26
CA MET A 47 -10.72 33.19 4.22
C MET A 47 -12.24 33.07 4.08
N GLU A 48 -12.75 32.91 2.86
CA GLU A 48 -14.17 32.70 2.59
C GLU A 48 -14.61 31.23 2.76
N ASN A 49 -13.71 30.28 2.64
CA ASN A 49 -13.97 28.84 2.74
C ASN A 49 -13.03 28.22 3.78
N PRO A 50 -13.23 28.47 5.08
CA PRO A 50 -12.38 27.91 6.14
C PRO A 50 -12.50 26.39 6.19
N TYR A 51 -11.51 25.74 6.81
CA TYR A 51 -11.52 24.31 7.02
C TYR A 51 -12.83 23.86 7.70
N ASP A 52 -13.48 22.84 7.11
CA ASP A 52 -14.68 22.23 7.68
C ASP A 52 -14.25 21.14 8.67
N GLU A 53 -14.46 21.42 9.97
CA GLU A 53 -14.17 20.49 11.07
C GLU A 53 -15.24 19.40 11.23
N GLY A 54 -16.33 19.48 10.44
CA GLY A 54 -17.47 18.57 10.56
C GLY A 54 -18.31 18.84 11.81
N GLN A 55 -19.16 17.87 12.15
CA GLN A 55 -20.11 17.99 13.28
C GLN A 55 -19.78 17.02 14.42
N GLY A 56 -18.51 16.82 14.72
CA GLY A 56 -18.03 15.95 15.79
C GLY A 56 -17.17 14.79 15.29
N TRP A 57 -16.88 13.87 16.19
CA TRP A 57 -16.02 12.72 15.93
C TRP A 57 -16.51 11.88 14.74
N GLY A 58 -15.60 11.48 13.85
CA GLY A 58 -15.92 10.70 12.65
C GLY A 58 -16.80 11.41 11.61
N ARG A 59 -16.96 12.73 11.67
CA ARG A 59 -17.82 13.50 10.77
C ARG A 59 -17.11 14.60 9.99
N VAL A 60 -15.78 14.63 10.03
CA VAL A 60 -14.99 15.50 9.14
C VAL A 60 -15.19 15.04 7.70
N PRO A 61 -15.46 15.91 6.73
CA PRO A 61 -15.57 15.49 5.34
C PRO A 61 -14.32 14.75 4.84
N TRP A 62 -14.50 13.75 3.97
CA TRP A 62 -13.38 13.03 3.35
C TRP A 62 -12.41 13.95 2.62
N CYS A 63 -12.93 14.97 1.94
CA CYS A 63 -12.14 16.05 1.36
C CYS A 63 -12.73 17.38 1.73
N GLN A 64 -11.88 18.39 1.79
CA GLN A 64 -12.31 19.77 1.90
C GLN A 64 -12.80 20.27 0.54
N LYS A 65 -13.59 21.37 0.55
CA LYS A 65 -14.00 22.01 -0.68
C LYS A 65 -12.79 22.51 -1.45
N GLU A 66 -12.75 22.25 -2.75
CA GLU A 66 -11.72 22.74 -3.66
C GLU A 66 -12.28 23.92 -4.48
N MET A 67 -11.41 24.82 -4.90
CA MET A 67 -11.73 25.99 -5.72
C MET A 67 -11.76 25.62 -7.20
N ASP A 68 -12.75 26.12 -7.94
CA ASP A 68 -12.78 25.98 -9.39
C ASP A 68 -11.61 26.74 -10.02
N VAL A 69 -10.88 26.09 -10.92
CA VAL A 69 -9.74 26.70 -11.61
C VAL A 69 -10.19 27.76 -12.58
N THR A 70 -9.71 29.01 -12.41
CA THR A 70 -9.98 30.14 -13.30
C THR A 70 -8.94 30.29 -14.39
N GLU A 71 -9.23 31.09 -15.44
CA GLU A 71 -8.22 31.41 -16.47
C GLU A 71 -7.03 32.17 -15.89
N GLU A 72 -7.23 32.97 -14.86
CA GLU A 72 -6.16 33.68 -14.17
C GLU A 72 -5.18 32.73 -13.49
N MET A 73 -5.66 31.65 -12.87
CA MET A 73 -4.82 30.61 -12.28
C MET A 73 -4.09 29.81 -13.36
N LEU A 74 -4.76 29.52 -14.49
CA LEU A 74 -4.12 28.86 -15.63
C LEU A 74 -3.03 29.71 -16.28
N ASP A 75 -3.18 31.04 -16.27
CA ASP A 75 -2.13 31.95 -16.74
C ASP A 75 -0.88 31.91 -15.83
N CYS A 76 -1.05 31.69 -14.53
CA CYS A 76 0.07 31.37 -13.64
C CYS A 76 0.73 30.04 -14.04
N ALA A 77 -0.04 28.97 -14.19
CA ALA A 77 0.45 27.66 -14.58
C ALA A 77 1.20 27.65 -15.93
N ARG A 78 0.79 28.47 -16.91
CA ARG A 78 1.50 28.62 -18.22
C ARG A 78 2.87 29.27 -18.07
N ARG A 79 3.00 30.22 -17.14
CA ARG A 79 4.27 30.97 -16.93
C ARG A 79 5.28 30.16 -16.13
N ASP A 80 4.80 29.46 -15.13
CA ASP A 80 5.63 28.76 -14.16
C ASP A 80 6.34 27.55 -14.76
N ASP A 81 7.42 27.13 -14.13
CA ASP A 81 8.19 25.99 -14.61
C ASP A 81 7.57 24.66 -14.17
N VAL A 82 6.87 24.64 -13.04
CA VAL A 82 6.21 23.47 -12.46
C VAL A 82 4.93 23.91 -11.77
N SER A 83 3.84 23.19 -12.04
CA SER A 83 2.60 23.30 -11.29
C SER A 83 2.46 22.11 -10.33
N LEU A 84 2.26 22.38 -9.05
CA LEU A 84 1.93 21.38 -8.04
C LEU A 84 0.43 21.35 -7.82
N VAL A 85 -0.20 20.21 -8.10
CA VAL A 85 -1.61 19.95 -7.79
C VAL A 85 -1.66 19.04 -6.56
N VAL A 86 -2.23 19.51 -5.47
CA VAL A 86 -2.31 18.76 -4.22
C VAL A 86 -3.72 18.22 -4.03
N ILE A 87 -3.86 16.91 -4.00
CA ILE A 87 -5.10 16.22 -3.67
C ILE A 87 -5.02 15.72 -2.23
N GLY A 88 -5.95 16.16 -1.39
CA GLY A 88 -5.98 15.80 0.02
C GLY A 88 -7.20 14.94 0.37
N ARG A 89 -7.01 14.04 1.33
CA ARG A 89 -8.08 13.28 1.97
C ARG A 89 -7.84 13.23 3.46
N THR A 90 -8.90 13.26 4.23
CA THR A 90 -8.83 12.87 5.63
C THR A 90 -8.80 11.35 5.72
N ALA A 91 -7.98 10.80 6.62
CA ALA A 91 -8.15 9.42 7.05
C ALA A 91 -9.00 9.47 8.32
N GLY A 92 -10.22 9.00 8.26
CA GLY A 92 -11.17 9.13 9.35
C GLY A 92 -11.29 7.83 10.13
N GLU A 93 -11.03 7.87 11.41
CA GLU A 93 -11.58 6.87 12.32
C GLU A 93 -13.11 6.96 12.26
N ASP A 94 -13.81 5.85 12.25
CA ASP A 94 -15.26 5.73 12.04
C ASP A 94 -15.78 6.20 10.66
N GLN A 95 -14.89 6.37 9.68
CA GLN A 95 -15.26 6.66 8.30
C GLN A 95 -14.62 5.68 7.34
N ASP A 96 -15.43 4.79 6.77
CA ASP A 96 -14.95 3.86 5.74
C ASP A 96 -14.84 4.56 4.38
N ASN A 97 -13.74 4.30 3.67
CA ASN A 97 -13.59 4.73 2.30
C ASN A 97 -14.70 4.11 1.42
N ASN A 98 -15.17 4.85 0.43
CA ASN A 98 -16.25 4.43 -0.45
C ASN A 98 -16.07 4.96 -1.87
N ALA A 99 -16.78 4.39 -2.84
CA ALA A 99 -16.71 4.72 -4.26
C ALA A 99 -17.26 6.12 -4.64
N LYS A 100 -17.48 7.03 -3.67
CA LYS A 100 -18.02 8.36 -3.93
C LYS A 100 -16.93 9.37 -4.24
N ALA A 101 -17.33 10.43 -4.96
CA ALA A 101 -16.51 11.61 -5.17
C ALA A 101 -16.07 12.23 -3.83
N GLY A 102 -14.81 12.62 -3.73
CA GLY A 102 -14.19 13.16 -2.52
C GLY A 102 -13.76 12.13 -1.49
N SER A 103 -14.09 10.83 -1.66
CA SER A 103 -13.55 9.71 -0.91
C SER A 103 -12.54 8.95 -1.79
N TYR A 104 -12.90 7.79 -2.36
CA TYR A 104 -12.03 7.05 -3.29
C TYR A 104 -11.88 7.76 -4.63
N CYS A 105 -12.97 8.26 -5.21
CA CYS A 105 -12.93 8.98 -6.48
C CYS A 105 -12.60 10.46 -6.27
N LEU A 106 -12.02 11.09 -7.29
CA LEU A 106 -11.90 12.55 -7.33
C LEU A 106 -13.27 13.21 -7.36
N THR A 107 -13.37 14.45 -6.86
CA THR A 107 -14.51 15.32 -7.14
C THR A 107 -14.42 15.85 -8.56
N GLU A 108 -15.53 16.34 -9.11
CA GLU A 108 -15.54 16.97 -10.44
C GLU A 108 -14.58 18.16 -10.51
N THR A 109 -14.50 18.96 -9.45
CA THR A 109 -13.58 20.10 -9.34
C THR A 109 -12.11 19.65 -9.33
N GLU A 110 -11.77 18.62 -8.55
CA GLU A 110 -10.41 18.07 -8.51
C GLU A 110 -10.00 17.47 -9.87
N GLU A 111 -10.90 16.76 -10.53
CA GLU A 111 -10.66 16.17 -11.85
C GLU A 111 -10.48 17.26 -12.92
N ASP A 112 -11.33 18.29 -12.92
CA ASP A 112 -11.23 19.44 -13.82
C ASP A 112 -9.92 20.20 -13.59
N MET A 113 -9.52 20.41 -12.34
CA MET A 113 -8.25 21.04 -11.97
C MET A 113 -7.06 20.26 -12.56
N ILE A 114 -6.98 18.97 -12.34
CA ILE A 114 -5.88 18.13 -12.87
C ILE A 114 -5.87 18.23 -14.40
N ARG A 115 -7.03 18.04 -15.04
CA ARG A 115 -7.16 18.09 -16.49
C ARG A 115 -6.64 19.41 -17.05
N ARG A 116 -7.18 20.54 -16.58
CA ARG A 116 -6.88 21.88 -17.12
C ARG A 116 -5.43 22.29 -16.84
N VAL A 117 -4.91 21.97 -15.66
CA VAL A 117 -3.51 22.26 -15.32
C VAL A 117 -2.57 21.44 -16.21
N CYS A 118 -2.83 20.14 -16.41
CA CYS A 118 -2.04 19.29 -17.29
C CYS A 118 -2.04 19.77 -18.76
N GLU A 119 -3.15 20.37 -19.21
CA GLU A 119 -3.27 20.90 -20.58
C GLU A 119 -2.39 22.13 -20.84
N VAL A 120 -2.08 22.92 -19.83
CA VAL A 120 -1.41 24.24 -20.02
C VAL A 120 -0.04 24.34 -19.36
N SER A 121 0.22 23.61 -18.31
CA SER A 121 1.48 23.68 -17.57
C SER A 121 2.62 23.01 -18.33
N LYS A 122 3.83 23.57 -18.19
CA LYS A 122 5.04 22.94 -18.73
C LYS A 122 5.33 21.59 -18.06
N ARG A 123 5.08 21.50 -16.75
CA ARG A 123 5.23 20.28 -15.95
C ARG A 123 4.20 20.30 -14.84
N THR A 124 3.42 19.24 -14.73
CA THR A 124 2.45 19.04 -13.64
C THR A 124 2.92 17.90 -12.75
N VAL A 125 3.04 18.17 -11.46
CA VAL A 125 3.27 17.18 -10.43
C VAL A 125 2.02 17.11 -9.55
N VAL A 126 1.42 15.93 -9.47
CA VAL A 126 0.28 15.72 -8.57
C VAL A 126 0.80 15.10 -7.27
N VAL A 127 0.49 15.75 -6.15
CA VAL A 127 0.87 15.31 -4.80
C VAL A 127 -0.38 14.78 -4.10
N LEU A 128 -0.35 13.50 -3.74
CA LEU A 128 -1.46 12.83 -3.06
C LEU A 128 -1.19 12.80 -1.56
N ASN A 129 -1.78 13.75 -0.84
CA ASN A 129 -1.74 13.82 0.62
C ASN A 129 -3.00 13.14 1.20
N VAL A 130 -3.02 11.82 1.14
CA VAL A 130 -4.18 10.98 1.42
C VAL A 130 -3.79 9.83 2.35
N GLY A 131 -4.68 9.42 3.23
CA GLY A 131 -4.42 8.33 4.17
C GLY A 131 -4.75 6.93 3.64
N ASN A 132 -5.52 6.87 2.55
CA ASN A 132 -6.00 5.64 1.92
C ASN A 132 -5.60 5.61 0.45
N ILE A 133 -5.78 4.46 -0.20
CA ILE A 133 -5.73 4.42 -1.66
C ILE A 133 -6.91 5.19 -2.26
N ILE A 134 -6.70 5.81 -3.40
CA ILE A 134 -7.72 6.49 -4.20
C ILE A 134 -7.69 5.99 -5.64
N ASP A 135 -8.74 6.27 -6.40
CA ASP A 135 -8.74 6.05 -7.84
C ASP A 135 -7.56 6.78 -8.49
N MET A 136 -6.79 6.08 -9.30
CA MET A 136 -5.67 6.61 -10.05
C MET A 136 -5.81 6.45 -11.57
N SER A 137 -7.00 6.16 -12.06
CA SER A 137 -7.30 6.03 -13.50
C SER A 137 -7.05 7.33 -14.27
N TRP A 138 -7.21 8.48 -13.60
CA TRP A 138 -6.95 9.80 -14.13
C TRP A 138 -5.48 10.02 -14.55
N VAL A 139 -4.51 9.27 -13.98
CA VAL A 139 -3.09 9.39 -14.35
C VAL A 139 -2.88 9.02 -15.83
N GLN A 140 -3.50 7.92 -16.27
CA GLN A 140 -3.46 7.51 -17.67
C GLN A 140 -4.30 8.40 -18.59
N LYS A 141 -5.26 9.12 -18.05
CA LYS A 141 -6.16 10.00 -18.81
C LYS A 141 -5.55 11.38 -19.05
N TYR A 142 -4.87 11.96 -18.07
CA TYR A 142 -4.38 13.35 -18.10
C TYR A 142 -2.86 13.47 -18.19
N HIS A 143 -2.12 12.38 -17.99
CA HIS A 143 -0.66 12.30 -18.17
C HIS A 143 0.15 13.38 -17.42
N PRO A 144 -0.04 13.58 -16.09
CA PRO A 144 0.86 14.42 -15.33
C PRO A 144 2.30 13.90 -15.44
N GLN A 145 3.30 14.79 -15.37
CA GLN A 145 4.71 14.42 -15.50
C GLN A 145 5.20 13.59 -14.30
N ALA A 146 4.60 13.78 -13.12
CA ALA A 146 4.87 12.95 -11.96
C ALA A 146 3.66 12.89 -11.01
N VAL A 147 3.58 11.81 -10.26
CA VAL A 147 2.65 11.67 -9.12
C VAL A 147 3.47 11.27 -7.91
N LEU A 148 3.33 12.03 -6.83
CA LEU A 148 3.97 11.77 -5.55
C LEU A 148 2.93 11.38 -4.50
N TYR A 149 2.98 10.14 -4.07
CA TYR A 149 2.08 9.61 -3.03
C TYR A 149 2.75 9.84 -1.66
N VAL A 150 2.32 10.87 -0.93
CA VAL A 150 2.98 11.30 0.32
C VAL A 150 2.29 10.79 1.58
N TRP A 151 1.15 10.13 1.42
CA TRP A 151 0.33 9.66 2.54
C TRP A 151 0.01 10.82 3.50
N GLN A 152 0.02 10.55 4.79
CA GLN A 152 -0.14 11.54 5.85
C GLN A 152 1.17 11.67 6.63
N GLY A 153 1.88 12.74 6.37
CA GLY A 153 3.28 12.91 6.77
C GLY A 153 3.51 13.31 8.24
N GLY A 154 2.45 13.60 9.00
CA GLY A 154 2.58 14.06 10.38
C GLY A 154 3.20 15.46 10.51
N GLN A 155 3.79 15.76 11.68
CA GLN A 155 4.24 17.10 12.08
C GLN A 155 5.26 17.73 11.11
N GLU A 156 6.18 16.93 10.56
CA GLU A 156 7.25 17.35 9.64
C GLU A 156 7.00 16.93 8.18
N GLY A 157 5.78 16.51 7.86
CA GLY A 157 5.45 15.95 6.55
C GLY A 157 5.78 16.86 5.39
N GLY A 158 5.55 18.18 5.54
CA GLY A 158 5.88 19.17 4.52
C GLY A 158 7.37 19.23 4.20
N ASN A 159 8.24 19.14 5.19
CA ASN A 159 9.69 19.12 4.98
C ASN A 159 10.13 17.89 4.19
N GLY A 160 9.61 16.70 4.53
CA GLY A 160 9.92 15.48 3.79
C GLY A 160 9.46 15.54 2.33
N VAL A 161 8.27 16.10 2.08
CA VAL A 161 7.74 16.30 0.71
C VAL A 161 8.60 17.30 -0.07
N ALA A 162 8.95 18.43 0.53
CA ALA A 162 9.80 19.45 -0.09
C ALA A 162 11.20 18.92 -0.41
N ASP A 163 11.81 18.13 0.48
CA ASP A 163 13.11 17.48 0.24
C ASP A 163 13.07 16.55 -0.97
N VAL A 164 11.97 15.80 -1.17
CA VAL A 164 11.78 14.96 -2.36
C VAL A 164 11.55 15.81 -3.61
N LEU A 165 10.63 16.78 -3.56
CA LEU A 165 10.28 17.63 -4.71
C LEU A 165 11.49 18.45 -5.24
N THR A 166 12.37 18.88 -4.34
CA THR A 166 13.57 19.65 -4.69
C THR A 166 14.79 18.77 -5.03
N GLY A 167 14.68 17.46 -4.87
CA GLY A 167 15.79 16.53 -5.10
C GLY A 167 16.84 16.50 -3.99
N LYS A 168 16.61 17.15 -2.86
CA LYS A 168 17.48 17.09 -1.68
C LYS A 168 17.48 15.69 -1.08
N ALA A 169 16.35 14.98 -1.19
CA ALA A 169 16.22 13.56 -0.89
C ALA A 169 15.72 12.80 -2.11
N CYS A 170 16.28 11.62 -2.35
CA CYS A 170 15.79 10.72 -3.39
C CYS A 170 14.56 9.96 -2.90
N ALA A 171 13.50 9.91 -3.71
CA ALA A 171 12.35 9.08 -3.43
C ALA A 171 12.75 7.61 -3.33
N CYS A 172 12.35 6.95 -2.25
CA CYS A 172 12.70 5.55 -1.96
C CYS A 172 11.60 4.80 -1.20
N GLY A 173 10.41 5.38 -1.16
CA GLY A 173 9.20 4.74 -0.64
C GLY A 173 8.62 3.76 -1.64
N LYS A 174 7.93 2.73 -1.13
CA LYS A 174 7.23 1.74 -1.94
C LYS A 174 5.76 1.70 -1.52
N LEU A 175 4.86 1.46 -2.48
CA LEU A 175 3.44 1.28 -2.19
C LEU A 175 3.22 0.06 -1.29
N THR A 176 2.48 0.26 -0.22
CA THR A 176 2.06 -0.80 0.71
C THR A 176 0.76 -1.48 0.27
N ASP A 177 0.20 -1.02 -0.84
CA ASP A 177 -1.07 -1.46 -1.40
C ASP A 177 -0.94 -1.76 -2.89
N THR A 178 -1.88 -2.57 -3.40
CA THR A 178 -2.12 -2.71 -4.83
C THR A 178 -3.17 -1.70 -5.24
N ILE A 179 -2.92 -0.89 -6.24
CA ILE A 179 -3.89 0.05 -6.80
C ILE A 179 -4.51 -0.55 -8.04
N ALA A 180 -5.78 -0.90 -7.96
CA ALA A 180 -6.56 -1.45 -9.06
C ALA A 180 -7.15 -0.35 -9.96
N ALA A 181 -7.60 -0.74 -11.14
CA ALA A 181 -8.24 0.15 -12.11
C ALA A 181 -9.63 0.62 -11.66
N ASP A 182 -10.33 -0.20 -10.89
CA ASP A 182 -11.66 0.08 -10.36
C ASP A 182 -11.78 -0.46 -8.93
N ILE A 183 -12.51 0.26 -8.07
CA ILE A 183 -12.77 -0.19 -6.69
C ILE A 183 -13.54 -1.53 -6.67
N ASN A 184 -14.33 -1.81 -7.70
CA ASN A 184 -15.05 -3.07 -7.83
C ASN A 184 -14.16 -4.26 -8.19
N ASP A 185 -12.91 -4.03 -8.55
CA ASP A 185 -11.93 -5.09 -8.80
C ASP A 185 -11.37 -5.69 -7.50
N TYR A 186 -11.59 -5.04 -6.34
CA TYR A 186 -11.21 -5.59 -5.03
C TYR A 186 -12.24 -6.63 -4.56
N PRO A 187 -11.81 -7.83 -4.16
CA PRO A 187 -12.75 -8.93 -3.86
C PRO A 187 -13.65 -8.65 -2.65
N SER A 188 -13.24 -7.77 -1.75
CA SER A 188 -14.03 -7.38 -0.56
C SER A 188 -15.16 -6.39 -0.87
N THR A 189 -15.14 -5.70 -2.01
CA THR A 189 -16.11 -4.63 -2.31
C THR A 189 -17.57 -5.11 -2.27
N GLU A 190 -17.84 -6.36 -2.67
CA GLU A 190 -19.19 -6.92 -2.69
C GLU A 190 -19.78 -7.20 -1.30
N ASN A 191 -18.93 -7.42 -0.29
CA ASN A 191 -19.37 -7.84 1.05
C ASN A 191 -18.89 -6.92 2.18
N PHE A 192 -18.28 -5.80 1.84
CA PHE A 192 -17.84 -4.79 2.80
C PHE A 192 -19.00 -3.88 3.25
N GLY A 193 -18.99 -3.50 4.53
CA GLY A 193 -19.87 -2.47 5.07
C GLY A 193 -21.24 -2.93 5.55
N ASP A 194 -21.50 -4.24 5.65
CA ASP A 194 -22.71 -4.72 6.33
C ASP A 194 -22.60 -4.45 7.86
N PRO A 195 -23.55 -3.69 8.47
CA PRO A 195 -23.46 -3.30 9.87
C PRO A 195 -23.73 -4.43 10.86
N PHE A 196 -24.22 -5.59 10.40
CA PHE A 196 -24.62 -6.70 11.26
C PHE A 196 -23.74 -7.93 11.08
N LYS A 197 -23.24 -8.19 9.86
CA LYS A 197 -22.45 -9.37 9.54
C LYS A 197 -21.35 -9.02 8.56
N ASN A 198 -20.14 -9.49 8.84
CA ASN A 198 -19.02 -9.34 7.94
C ASN A 198 -18.44 -10.73 7.62
N TYR A 199 -18.45 -11.07 6.33
CA TYR A 199 -17.94 -12.34 5.84
C TYR A 199 -16.65 -12.10 5.05
N TYR A 200 -15.52 -12.59 5.54
CA TYR A 200 -14.22 -12.53 4.85
C TYR A 200 -14.16 -13.56 3.72
N LYS A 201 -14.98 -13.34 2.67
CA LYS A 201 -15.09 -14.26 1.53
C LYS A 201 -13.81 -14.37 0.71
N GLU A 202 -13.01 -13.32 0.71
CA GLU A 202 -11.70 -13.25 0.06
C GLU A 202 -10.63 -14.05 0.80
N ASP A 203 -10.84 -14.39 2.07
CA ASP A 203 -9.92 -15.16 2.91
C ASP A 203 -8.48 -14.57 2.87
N ILE A 204 -7.47 -15.39 2.59
CA ILE A 204 -6.07 -14.98 2.48
C ILE A 204 -5.76 -14.16 1.23
N TYR A 205 -6.68 -14.08 0.28
CA TYR A 205 -6.50 -13.40 -1.01
C TYR A 205 -6.85 -11.91 -0.91
N VAL A 206 -6.06 -11.17 -0.14
CA VAL A 206 -6.20 -9.72 0.08
C VAL A 206 -5.10 -8.97 -0.67
N GLY A 207 -5.42 -7.83 -1.28
CA GLY A 207 -4.47 -6.98 -1.98
C GLY A 207 -3.68 -7.73 -3.06
N TYR A 208 -2.35 -7.62 -3.08
CA TYR A 208 -1.51 -8.28 -4.07
C TYR A 208 -1.66 -9.80 -4.11
N ARG A 209 -2.01 -10.44 -2.98
CA ARG A 209 -2.25 -11.89 -2.96
C ARG A 209 -3.43 -12.29 -3.85
N TYR A 210 -4.49 -11.47 -3.89
CA TYR A 210 -5.58 -11.64 -4.83
C TYR A 210 -5.16 -11.28 -6.25
N PHE A 211 -4.67 -10.07 -6.44
CA PHE A 211 -4.40 -9.55 -7.79
C PHE A 211 -3.34 -10.36 -8.52
N GLU A 212 -2.22 -10.71 -7.88
CA GLU A 212 -1.17 -11.50 -8.52
C GLU A 212 -1.58 -12.96 -8.77
N THR A 213 -2.64 -13.43 -8.11
CA THR A 213 -3.16 -14.79 -8.30
C THR A 213 -4.24 -14.81 -9.38
N PHE A 214 -5.21 -13.90 -9.36
CA PHE A 214 -6.42 -14.02 -10.16
C PHE A 214 -6.69 -12.87 -11.14
N ALA A 215 -6.13 -11.68 -10.91
CA ALA A 215 -6.56 -10.46 -11.59
C ALA A 215 -5.41 -9.47 -11.90
N LYS A 216 -4.30 -9.99 -12.44
CA LYS A 216 -3.10 -9.19 -12.75
C LYS A 216 -3.37 -8.05 -13.72
N ASP A 217 -4.29 -8.25 -14.67
CA ASP A 217 -4.69 -7.29 -15.69
C ASP A 217 -5.49 -6.10 -15.14
N LYS A 218 -6.00 -6.22 -13.91
CA LYS A 218 -6.77 -5.19 -13.21
C LYS A 218 -5.92 -4.17 -12.45
N VAL A 219 -4.62 -4.36 -12.36
CA VAL A 219 -3.72 -3.57 -11.54
C VAL A 219 -3.12 -2.42 -12.32
N LEU A 220 -3.28 -1.20 -11.82
CA LEU A 220 -2.58 0.00 -12.29
C LEU A 220 -1.17 0.09 -11.69
N TYR A 221 -1.07 -0.06 -10.36
CA TYR A 221 0.21 -0.02 -9.64
C TYR A 221 0.30 -1.21 -8.68
N PRO A 222 1.29 -2.09 -8.85
CA PRO A 222 1.42 -3.28 -8.01
C PRO A 222 1.92 -2.95 -6.60
N PHE A 223 1.68 -3.85 -5.67
CA PHE A 223 2.28 -3.80 -4.34
C PHE A 223 3.80 -3.72 -4.41
N GLY A 224 4.39 -2.86 -3.61
CA GLY A 224 5.83 -2.63 -3.57
C GLY A 224 6.36 -1.67 -4.64
N TYR A 225 5.50 -1.20 -5.57
CA TYR A 225 5.92 -0.27 -6.62
C TYR A 225 6.36 1.08 -6.07
N GLY A 226 7.37 1.66 -6.68
CA GLY A 226 7.83 3.03 -6.40
C GLY A 226 9.07 3.35 -7.23
N LEU A 227 9.04 4.50 -7.90
CA LEU A 227 10.16 5.02 -8.69
C LEU A 227 11.18 5.73 -7.79
N SER A 228 12.38 5.86 -8.30
CA SER A 228 13.49 6.59 -7.68
C SER A 228 14.06 7.60 -8.69
N TYR A 229 14.88 8.53 -8.21
CA TYR A 229 15.66 9.43 -9.08
C TYR A 229 16.95 8.79 -9.61
N THR A 230 17.23 7.57 -9.16
CA THR A 230 18.37 6.77 -9.61
C THR A 230 17.90 5.35 -9.97
N THR A 231 18.79 4.54 -10.50
CA THR A 231 18.51 3.14 -10.87
C THR A 231 19.37 2.20 -10.04
N PHE A 232 18.85 1.00 -9.80
CA PHE A 232 19.54 -0.04 -9.04
C PHE A 232 19.55 -1.35 -9.82
N GLU A 233 20.65 -2.09 -9.69
CA GLU A 233 20.76 -3.49 -10.10
C GLU A 233 20.82 -4.35 -8.83
N THR A 234 20.07 -5.44 -8.83
CA THR A 234 20.05 -6.40 -7.72
C THR A 234 20.52 -7.77 -8.18
N ARG A 235 21.37 -8.44 -7.36
CA ARG A 235 21.76 -9.84 -7.54
C ARG A 235 21.53 -10.55 -6.22
N ALA A 236 20.83 -11.66 -6.27
CA ALA A 236 20.44 -12.37 -5.07
C ALA A 236 20.70 -13.88 -5.19
N GLU A 237 20.97 -14.49 -4.03
CA GLU A 237 21.12 -15.92 -3.90
C GLU A 237 20.65 -16.41 -2.53
N ILE A 238 20.24 -17.67 -2.45
CA ILE A 238 19.91 -18.33 -1.18
C ILE A 238 21.22 -18.87 -0.60
N LEU A 239 21.72 -18.23 0.47
CA LEU A 239 22.98 -18.60 1.13
C LEU A 239 22.82 -19.82 2.02
N LYS A 240 21.67 -19.92 2.71
CA LYS A 240 21.46 -20.92 3.75
C LYS A 240 20.00 -21.35 3.76
N ASN A 241 19.80 -22.65 3.88
CA ASN A 241 18.50 -23.27 4.14
C ASN A 241 18.67 -24.27 5.28
N THR A 242 18.01 -24.03 6.39
CA THR A 242 17.99 -24.93 7.57
C THR A 242 16.58 -25.43 7.84
N GLY A 243 16.40 -26.21 8.91
CA GLY A 243 15.07 -26.66 9.33
C GLY A 243 14.07 -25.53 9.53
N ASP A 244 14.49 -24.38 10.08
CA ASP A 244 13.57 -23.33 10.56
C ASP A 244 13.73 -21.99 9.84
N GLU A 245 14.83 -21.77 9.10
CA GLU A 245 15.09 -20.49 8.43
C GLU A 245 15.77 -20.64 7.08
N ILE A 246 15.55 -19.66 6.21
CA ILE A 246 16.38 -19.42 5.02
C ILE A 246 17.06 -18.06 5.14
N THR A 247 18.25 -17.93 4.58
CA THR A 247 18.95 -16.66 4.46
C THR A 247 19.14 -16.33 2.99
N VAL A 248 18.65 -15.17 2.59
CA VAL A 248 18.81 -14.64 1.23
C VAL A 248 19.80 -13.48 1.29
N SER A 249 20.90 -13.58 0.54
CA SER A 249 21.82 -12.46 0.32
C SER A 249 21.42 -11.71 -0.94
N VAL A 250 21.42 -10.39 -0.87
CA VAL A 250 21.10 -9.51 -2.00
C VAL A 250 22.14 -8.41 -2.09
N THR A 251 22.90 -8.40 -3.15
CA THR A 251 23.78 -7.29 -3.52
C THR A 251 22.99 -6.27 -4.31
N VAL A 252 22.88 -5.03 -3.79
CA VAL A 252 22.23 -3.91 -4.46
C VAL A 252 23.30 -2.91 -4.90
N SER A 253 23.33 -2.55 -6.17
CA SER A 253 24.27 -1.59 -6.75
C SER A 253 23.50 -0.39 -7.30
N ASN A 254 23.89 0.83 -6.92
CA ASN A 254 23.37 2.03 -7.53
C ASN A 254 24.03 2.23 -8.91
N THR A 255 23.28 2.03 -9.97
CA THR A 255 23.73 2.12 -11.37
C THR A 255 23.39 3.44 -12.02
N GLY A 256 22.69 4.33 -11.33
CA GLY A 256 22.34 5.66 -11.81
C GLY A 256 23.31 6.74 -11.37
N GLU A 257 22.91 8.00 -11.52
CA GLU A 257 23.76 9.17 -11.33
C GLU A 257 23.50 9.92 -10.01
N VAL A 258 22.46 9.53 -9.27
CA VAL A 258 22.04 10.21 -8.05
C VAL A 258 22.14 9.25 -6.85
N ARG A 259 22.46 9.78 -5.68
CA ARG A 259 22.41 9.02 -4.43
C ARG A 259 20.98 8.54 -4.17
N GLY A 260 20.84 7.33 -3.65
CA GLY A 260 19.50 6.80 -3.34
C GLY A 260 19.54 5.56 -2.48
N LYS A 261 18.36 5.12 -2.07
CA LYS A 261 18.13 3.89 -1.31
C LYS A 261 17.17 2.99 -2.08
N GLU A 262 17.37 1.69 -2.00
CA GLU A 262 16.44 0.71 -2.57
C GLU A 262 15.85 -0.18 -1.48
N VAL A 263 14.60 -0.60 -1.70
CA VAL A 263 13.93 -1.60 -0.86
C VAL A 263 13.92 -2.94 -1.58
N VAL A 264 14.65 -3.90 -1.02
CA VAL A 264 14.63 -5.28 -1.48
C VAL A 264 13.44 -6.00 -0.85
N GLN A 265 12.67 -6.69 -1.66
CA GLN A 265 11.51 -7.48 -1.23
C GLN A 265 11.73 -8.93 -1.62
N VAL A 266 11.49 -9.85 -0.68
CA VAL A 266 11.61 -11.29 -0.87
C VAL A 266 10.24 -11.91 -0.83
N TYR A 267 9.88 -12.62 -1.88
CA TYR A 267 8.61 -13.32 -2.01
C TYR A 267 8.83 -14.83 -2.14
N VAL A 268 7.81 -15.58 -1.79
CA VAL A 268 7.78 -17.03 -2.01
C VAL A 268 6.51 -17.41 -2.78
N LYS A 269 6.66 -18.39 -3.65
CA LYS A 269 5.57 -19.21 -4.17
C LYS A 269 5.64 -20.54 -3.42
N VAL A 270 4.65 -20.77 -2.56
CA VAL A 270 4.55 -22.03 -1.81
C VAL A 270 3.76 -23.06 -2.60
N PRO A 271 3.89 -24.37 -2.31
CA PRO A 271 3.08 -25.40 -2.93
C PRO A 271 1.58 -25.12 -2.78
N GLN A 272 0.78 -25.47 -3.79
CA GLN A 272 -0.68 -25.32 -3.70
C GLN A 272 -1.30 -26.33 -2.73
N GLY A 273 -0.76 -27.53 -2.66
CA GLY A 273 -1.14 -28.57 -1.73
C GLY A 273 -2.66 -28.77 -1.56
N LYS A 274 -3.09 -29.03 -0.34
CA LYS A 274 -4.50 -29.18 0.01
C LYS A 274 -5.15 -27.87 0.43
N LEU A 275 -4.35 -26.92 0.93
CA LEU A 275 -4.86 -25.65 1.50
C LEU A 275 -5.10 -24.58 0.43
N GLY A 276 -4.31 -24.61 -0.66
CA GLY A 276 -4.30 -23.56 -1.66
C GLY A 276 -3.51 -22.34 -1.18
N ASN A 277 -2.82 -21.67 -2.08
CA ASN A 277 -1.96 -20.54 -1.72
C ASN A 277 -1.97 -19.47 -2.81
N PRO A 278 -1.72 -18.18 -2.47
CA PRO A 278 -1.58 -17.14 -3.47
C PRO A 278 -0.29 -17.34 -4.28
N ALA A 279 -0.27 -16.80 -5.50
CA ALA A 279 0.88 -16.88 -6.40
C ALA A 279 2.16 -16.28 -5.83
N ARG A 280 2.02 -15.31 -4.92
CA ARG A 280 3.12 -14.62 -4.24
C ARG A 280 2.76 -14.34 -2.79
N LYS A 281 3.71 -14.54 -1.88
CA LYS A 281 3.63 -14.18 -0.46
C LYS A 281 4.92 -13.46 -0.08
N LEU A 282 4.82 -12.21 0.39
CA LEU A 282 5.96 -11.47 0.93
C LEU A 282 6.41 -12.13 2.22
N ILE A 283 7.68 -12.47 2.32
CA ILE A 283 8.26 -13.19 3.46
C ILE A 283 9.43 -12.44 4.11
N GLY A 284 9.91 -11.38 3.47
CA GLY A 284 10.96 -10.54 4.03
C GLY A 284 11.21 -9.31 3.18
N PHE A 285 11.76 -8.29 3.79
CA PHE A 285 12.23 -7.10 3.09
C PHE A 285 13.34 -6.43 3.87
N ALA A 286 14.15 -5.65 3.18
CA ALA A 286 15.14 -4.79 3.79
C ALA A 286 15.38 -3.55 2.92
N LYS A 287 15.88 -2.48 3.53
CA LYS A 287 16.21 -1.23 2.85
C LYS A 287 17.70 -0.97 2.95
N THR A 288 18.35 -0.62 1.85
CA THR A 288 19.77 -0.26 1.84
C THR A 288 20.02 1.03 2.61
N LYS A 289 21.26 1.23 3.04
CA LYS A 289 21.77 2.59 3.32
C LYS A 289 21.67 3.45 2.04
N GLU A 290 21.98 4.73 2.15
CA GLU A 290 22.07 5.58 0.98
C GLU A 290 23.35 5.24 0.20
N LEU A 291 23.17 4.83 -1.07
CA LEU A 291 24.23 4.43 -1.97
C LEU A 291 24.56 5.58 -2.95
N ALA A 292 25.83 5.95 -3.01
CA ALA A 292 26.33 6.86 -4.03
C ALA A 292 26.32 6.17 -5.41
N PRO A 293 26.39 6.92 -6.53
CA PRO A 293 26.60 6.35 -7.86
C PRO A 293 27.76 5.36 -7.89
N GLY A 294 27.54 4.15 -8.35
CA GLY A 294 28.53 3.07 -8.40
C GLY A 294 28.77 2.35 -7.06
N GLU A 295 28.20 2.82 -5.96
CA GLU A 295 28.31 2.14 -4.66
C GLU A 295 27.36 0.94 -4.61
N GLN A 296 27.77 -0.07 -3.83
CA GLN A 296 26.96 -1.26 -3.60
C GLN A 296 26.91 -1.62 -2.11
N GLU A 297 25.87 -2.38 -1.76
CA GLU A 297 25.68 -2.94 -0.43
C GLU A 297 25.18 -4.38 -0.55
N GLU A 298 25.67 -5.24 0.31
CA GLU A 298 25.13 -6.56 0.53
C GLU A 298 24.17 -6.54 1.72
N VAL A 299 22.92 -6.97 1.46
CA VAL A 299 21.88 -7.07 2.48
C VAL A 299 21.53 -8.54 2.68
N CYS A 300 21.69 -9.05 3.91
CA CYS A 300 21.29 -10.40 4.27
C CYS A 300 19.93 -10.37 4.97
N ILE A 301 18.95 -11.09 4.43
CA ILE A 301 17.59 -11.20 4.95
C ILE A 301 17.41 -12.62 5.49
N VAL A 302 17.23 -12.72 6.82
CA VAL A 302 16.91 -13.99 7.49
C VAL A 302 15.38 -14.08 7.59
N ILE A 303 14.83 -15.17 7.09
CA ILE A 303 13.39 -15.41 6.96
C ILE A 303 13.07 -16.69 7.72
N GLN A 304 12.11 -16.61 8.63
CA GLN A 304 11.63 -17.78 9.34
C GLN A 304 10.66 -18.58 8.45
N LYS A 305 10.79 -19.89 8.40
CA LYS A 305 9.89 -20.76 7.62
C LYS A 305 8.45 -20.71 8.13
N TYR A 306 8.26 -20.27 9.37
CA TYR A 306 6.95 -19.95 9.93
C TYR A 306 6.18 -18.94 9.06
N ASP A 307 6.85 -17.93 8.52
CA ASP A 307 6.24 -16.89 7.67
C ASP A 307 5.73 -17.45 6.33
N MET A 308 6.17 -18.64 5.96
CA MET A 308 5.73 -19.35 4.75
C MET A 308 4.60 -20.33 5.02
N ALA A 309 4.37 -20.69 6.29
CA ALA A 309 3.38 -21.69 6.67
C ALA A 309 1.95 -21.26 6.30
N SER A 310 1.09 -22.25 6.11
CA SER A 310 -0.33 -22.11 5.90
C SER A 310 -1.10 -22.66 7.08
N TYR A 311 -2.20 -22.00 7.46
CA TYR A 311 -3.04 -22.43 8.57
C TYR A 311 -4.13 -23.40 8.09
N ASP A 312 -4.21 -24.59 8.67
CA ASP A 312 -5.26 -25.56 8.41
C ASP A 312 -6.38 -25.43 9.45
N ASP A 313 -7.40 -24.66 9.14
CA ASP A 313 -8.59 -24.50 9.98
C ASP A 313 -9.58 -25.66 9.83
N SER A 314 -9.49 -26.40 8.75
CA SER A 314 -10.42 -27.47 8.39
C SER A 314 -9.99 -28.87 8.84
N GLY A 315 -8.70 -29.07 9.00
CA GLY A 315 -8.09 -30.38 9.22
C GLY A 315 -7.89 -31.19 7.93
N VAL A 316 -7.95 -30.56 6.76
CA VAL A 316 -7.80 -31.24 5.46
C VAL A 316 -6.42 -31.87 5.29
N THR A 317 -5.41 -31.35 5.95
CA THR A 317 -4.05 -31.94 5.98
C THR A 317 -3.94 -33.11 6.94
N GLY A 318 -4.92 -33.27 7.84
CA GLY A 318 -4.90 -34.20 8.99
C GLY A 318 -4.55 -33.50 10.31
N HIS A 319 -4.28 -32.18 10.29
CA HIS A 319 -3.81 -31.39 11.43
C HIS A 319 -4.64 -30.11 11.58
N LYS A 320 -5.86 -30.22 12.13
CA LYS A 320 -6.74 -29.08 12.36
C LYS A 320 -6.12 -28.08 13.34
N SER A 321 -6.33 -26.79 13.09
CA SER A 321 -5.84 -25.66 13.90
C SER A 321 -4.31 -25.59 13.98
N CYS A 322 -3.61 -26.04 12.96
CA CYS A 322 -2.15 -26.03 12.89
C CYS A 322 -1.63 -25.11 11.79
N TYR A 323 -0.50 -24.47 12.03
CA TYR A 323 0.35 -23.96 10.96
C TYR A 323 1.21 -25.08 10.41
N VAL A 324 1.15 -25.29 9.10
CA VAL A 324 1.86 -26.36 8.41
C VAL A 324 2.68 -25.83 7.24
N LEU A 325 3.81 -26.46 6.95
CA LEU A 325 4.46 -26.44 5.66
C LEU A 325 3.99 -27.66 4.88
N GLU A 326 3.34 -27.45 3.74
CA GLU A 326 2.96 -28.54 2.85
C GLU A 326 4.19 -29.02 2.04
N GLU A 327 4.24 -30.30 1.73
CA GLU A 327 5.32 -30.90 0.94
C GLU A 327 5.39 -30.28 -0.47
N GLY A 328 6.60 -29.98 -0.92
CA GLY A 328 6.88 -29.57 -2.30
C GLY A 328 7.91 -28.44 -2.43
N CYS A 329 7.98 -27.89 -3.64
CA CYS A 329 8.94 -26.84 -3.99
C CYS A 329 8.48 -25.47 -3.51
N TYR A 330 9.35 -24.80 -2.76
CA TYR A 330 9.23 -23.41 -2.32
C TYR A 330 10.13 -22.54 -3.18
N GLU A 331 9.56 -21.81 -4.12
CA GLU A 331 10.31 -20.98 -5.06
C GLU A 331 10.42 -19.54 -4.52
N VAL A 332 11.66 -19.06 -4.36
CA VAL A 332 11.98 -17.75 -3.77
C VAL A 332 12.22 -16.73 -4.88
N PHE A 333 11.67 -15.53 -4.69
CA PHE A 333 11.79 -14.42 -5.64
C PHE A 333 12.31 -13.17 -4.92
N VAL A 334 13.14 -12.40 -5.60
CA VAL A 334 13.70 -11.14 -5.08
C VAL A 334 13.50 -10.02 -6.10
N GLY A 335 13.08 -8.87 -5.64
CA GLY A 335 12.90 -7.69 -6.48
C GLY A 335 12.56 -6.43 -5.67
N SER A 336 12.27 -5.34 -6.36
CA SER A 336 11.86 -4.07 -5.76
C SER A 336 10.34 -3.93 -5.59
N ASP A 337 9.57 -4.81 -6.23
CA ASP A 337 8.11 -4.93 -6.10
C ASP A 337 7.68 -6.37 -6.44
N VAL A 338 6.39 -6.68 -6.24
CA VAL A 338 5.86 -8.04 -6.43
C VAL A 338 5.95 -8.55 -7.88
N ARG A 339 6.00 -7.65 -8.88
CA ARG A 339 6.07 -8.00 -10.31
C ARG A 339 7.48 -8.02 -10.86
N SER A 340 8.33 -7.12 -10.39
CA SER A 340 9.75 -7.08 -10.78
C SER A 340 10.57 -8.20 -10.12
N ALA A 341 10.03 -8.85 -9.08
CA ALA A 341 10.70 -9.96 -8.39
C ALA A 341 10.93 -11.15 -9.32
N VAL A 342 12.20 -11.55 -9.43
CA VAL A 342 12.65 -12.69 -10.24
C VAL A 342 13.02 -13.88 -9.35
N SER A 343 12.86 -15.09 -9.88
CA SER A 343 13.23 -16.32 -9.17
C SER A 343 14.74 -16.39 -8.92
N VAL A 344 15.12 -16.67 -7.68
CA VAL A 344 16.50 -16.86 -7.25
C VAL A 344 16.82 -18.30 -6.88
N GLY A 345 15.82 -19.17 -6.98
CA GLY A 345 15.92 -20.60 -6.75
C GLY A 345 14.71 -21.18 -6.06
N CYS A 346 14.70 -22.49 -5.96
CA CYS A 346 13.70 -23.22 -5.20
C CYS A 346 14.38 -24.27 -4.30
N TYR A 347 13.67 -24.70 -3.29
CA TYR A 347 14.06 -25.80 -2.41
C TYR A 347 12.85 -26.64 -2.04
N GLU A 348 13.10 -27.93 -1.79
CA GLU A 348 12.05 -28.88 -1.39
C GLU A 348 11.89 -28.87 0.13
N GLU A 349 10.63 -28.88 0.58
CA GLU A 349 10.25 -29.11 1.98
C GLU A 349 9.44 -30.41 2.05
N GLU A 350 9.64 -31.13 3.15
CA GLU A 350 8.75 -32.21 3.55
C GLU A 350 7.57 -31.64 4.31
N PHE A 351 6.44 -32.36 4.35
CA PHE A 351 5.31 -31.94 5.17
C PHE A 351 5.73 -31.83 6.65
N ARG A 352 5.40 -30.69 7.27
CA ARG A 352 5.75 -30.45 8.66
C ARG A 352 4.72 -29.59 9.37
N VAL A 353 4.28 -30.00 10.57
CA VAL A 353 3.54 -29.15 11.49
C VAL A 353 4.54 -28.20 12.15
N ILE A 354 4.33 -26.91 12.00
CA ILE A 354 5.18 -25.87 12.57
C ILE A 354 4.67 -25.49 13.97
N GLU A 355 3.36 -25.33 14.10
CA GLU A 355 2.74 -24.94 15.35
C GLU A 355 1.33 -25.53 15.43
N GLU A 356 1.01 -26.11 16.57
CA GLU A 356 -0.33 -26.57 16.91
C GLU A 356 -0.99 -25.53 17.81
N LEU A 357 -2.17 -25.07 17.41
CA LEU A 357 -2.94 -24.06 18.12
C LEU A 357 -4.30 -24.60 18.54
N GLU A 358 -4.96 -23.86 19.42
CA GLU A 358 -6.35 -24.09 19.76
C GLU A 358 -7.28 -23.26 18.88
N GLU A 359 -8.44 -23.82 18.54
CA GLU A 359 -9.48 -23.10 17.81
C GLU A 359 -10.02 -21.95 18.68
N ALA A 360 -9.85 -20.70 18.23
CA ALA A 360 -10.24 -19.51 18.98
C ALA A 360 -11.44 -18.78 18.34
N TYR A 361 -11.27 -18.30 17.14
CA TYR A 361 -12.20 -17.39 16.45
C TYR A 361 -12.78 -18.02 15.17
N ALA A 362 -13.09 -19.29 15.23
CA ALA A 362 -13.72 -19.95 14.10
C ALA A 362 -15.14 -19.38 13.83
N PRO A 363 -15.58 -19.31 12.58
CA PRO A 363 -16.90 -18.85 12.20
C PRO A 363 -18.01 -19.62 12.92
N VAL A 364 -19.09 -18.92 13.26
CA VAL A 364 -20.28 -19.55 13.88
C VAL A 364 -21.31 -20.00 12.84
N GLU A 365 -21.26 -19.42 11.65
CA GLU A 365 -22.13 -19.70 10.53
C GLU A 365 -21.30 -20.11 9.30
N LYS A 366 -21.83 -21.02 8.50
CA LYS A 366 -21.22 -21.43 7.23
C LYS A 366 -21.37 -20.35 6.19
N PHE A 367 -20.30 -20.10 5.45
CA PHE A 367 -20.31 -19.29 4.24
C PHE A 367 -19.27 -19.82 3.26
N GLN A 368 -19.30 -19.31 2.02
CA GLN A 368 -18.34 -19.68 0.99
C GLN A 368 -17.17 -18.69 1.00
N ARG A 369 -15.95 -19.20 1.03
CA ARG A 369 -14.72 -18.41 0.88
C ARG A 369 -13.98 -18.78 -0.39
N MET A 370 -13.13 -17.89 -0.85
CA MET A 370 -12.27 -18.05 -2.03
C MET A 370 -11.13 -19.02 -1.74
N LYS A 371 -10.78 -19.82 -2.75
CA LYS A 371 -9.62 -20.70 -2.75
C LYS A 371 -8.97 -20.72 -4.13
N ALA A 372 -7.64 -20.75 -4.17
CA ALA A 372 -6.90 -20.91 -5.42
C ALA A 372 -6.74 -22.39 -5.79
N VAL A 373 -6.90 -22.67 -7.06
CA VAL A 373 -6.52 -23.93 -7.68
C VAL A 373 -5.55 -23.65 -8.81
N LEU A 374 -4.35 -24.24 -8.76
CA LEU A 374 -3.37 -24.15 -9.83
C LEU A 374 -3.76 -25.10 -10.97
N LEU A 375 -3.93 -24.54 -12.16
CA LEU A 375 -4.25 -25.32 -13.36
C LEU A 375 -2.97 -25.89 -14.02
N PRO A 376 -3.10 -26.92 -14.89
CA PRO A 376 -1.96 -27.53 -15.57
C PRO A 376 -1.15 -26.60 -16.46
N ASP A 377 -1.75 -25.49 -16.92
CA ASP A 377 -1.09 -24.45 -17.71
C ASP A 377 -0.31 -23.42 -16.86
N GLY A 378 -0.32 -23.58 -15.53
CA GLY A 378 0.34 -22.67 -14.59
C GLY A 378 -0.46 -21.46 -14.18
N THR A 379 -1.69 -21.30 -14.68
CA THR A 379 -2.61 -20.23 -14.25
C THR A 379 -3.38 -20.66 -13.00
N TYR A 380 -4.01 -19.69 -12.33
CA TYR A 380 -4.82 -19.92 -11.15
C TYR A 380 -6.31 -19.71 -11.46
N GLN A 381 -7.12 -20.58 -10.91
CA GLN A 381 -8.57 -20.45 -10.92
C GLN A 381 -9.06 -20.19 -9.50
N ALA A 382 -9.93 -19.18 -9.34
CA ALA A 382 -10.66 -19.00 -8.10
C ALA A 382 -11.83 -20.00 -8.06
N VAL A 383 -11.88 -20.77 -6.98
CA VAL A 383 -13.01 -21.63 -6.63
C VAL A 383 -13.54 -21.19 -5.26
N THR A 384 -14.71 -21.72 -4.87
CA THR A 384 -15.23 -21.48 -3.53
C THR A 384 -15.21 -22.77 -2.72
N GLU A 385 -14.96 -22.66 -1.42
CA GLU A 385 -15.13 -23.74 -0.45
C GLU A 385 -15.91 -23.25 0.76
N GLU A 386 -16.62 -24.17 1.42
CA GLU A 386 -17.35 -23.85 2.64
C GLU A 386 -16.38 -23.74 3.82
N VAL A 387 -16.45 -22.62 4.57
CA VAL A 387 -15.61 -22.43 5.76
C VAL A 387 -16.01 -23.43 6.86
N PRO A 388 -15.03 -23.98 7.61
CA PRO A 388 -15.36 -24.77 8.80
C PRO A 388 -15.98 -23.87 9.87
N VAL A 389 -16.99 -24.36 10.53
CA VAL A 389 -17.55 -23.68 11.70
C VAL A 389 -16.90 -24.16 12.99
N ARG A 390 -17.00 -23.36 14.02
CA ARG A 390 -16.42 -23.66 15.32
C ARG A 390 -16.89 -25.01 15.87
N THR A 391 -15.99 -25.72 16.52
CA THR A 391 -16.25 -27.02 17.19
C THR A 391 -16.06 -26.95 18.69
N VAL A 392 -15.46 -25.88 19.21
CA VAL A 392 -15.21 -25.66 20.65
C VAL A 392 -16.15 -24.60 21.21
N ASP A 393 -16.73 -24.83 22.37
CA ASP A 393 -17.51 -23.81 23.07
C ASP A 393 -16.56 -22.76 23.66
N PRO A 394 -16.70 -21.48 23.29
CA PRO A 394 -15.84 -20.41 23.83
C PRO A 394 -15.97 -20.25 25.36
N GLN A 395 -17.07 -20.67 25.96
CA GLN A 395 -17.24 -20.58 27.41
C GLN A 395 -16.43 -21.66 28.14
N GLU A 396 -16.37 -22.89 27.61
CA GLU A 396 -15.53 -23.95 28.14
C GLU A 396 -14.06 -23.58 28.09
N ARG A 397 -13.63 -22.94 26.97
CA ARG A 397 -12.27 -22.47 26.83
C ARG A 397 -11.89 -21.41 27.86
N ARG A 398 -12.74 -20.39 28.06
CA ARG A 398 -12.51 -19.32 29.05
C ARG A 398 -12.36 -19.85 30.48
N ALA A 399 -13.07 -20.88 30.81
CA ALA A 399 -12.95 -21.51 32.14
C ALA A 399 -11.56 -22.14 32.38
N ASN A 400 -10.86 -22.55 31.31
CA ASN A 400 -9.54 -23.15 31.39
C ASN A 400 -8.38 -22.14 31.29
N GLU A 401 -8.64 -20.92 30.81
CA GLU A 401 -7.62 -19.90 30.61
C GLU A 401 -7.42 -18.92 31.76
N MET A 402 -8.34 -18.87 32.73
CA MET A 402 -8.21 -18.01 33.91
C MET A 402 -7.53 -18.76 35.02
N PRO A 403 -6.27 -18.43 35.38
CA PRO A 403 -5.70 -18.97 36.61
C PRO A 403 -6.55 -18.54 37.79
N GLU A 404 -6.84 -19.48 38.68
CA GLU A 404 -7.43 -19.15 39.97
C GLU A 404 -6.49 -18.17 40.70
N THR A 405 -6.99 -16.96 40.97
CA THR A 405 -6.27 -15.93 41.73
C THR A 405 -6.30 -16.23 43.22
#